data_0e0dd1c497dea4bf6f5ced58dbebf466
#
_entry.id   0e0dd1c497dea4bf6f5ced58dbebf466
#
_cell.length_a   1.000
_cell.length_b   1.000
_cell.length_c   1.000
_cell.angle_alpha   90.00
_cell.angle_beta   90.00
_cell.angle_gamma   90.00
#
_symmetry.space_group_name_H-M   'P 1'
#
loop_
_entity.id
_entity.type
_entity.pdbx_description
1 polymer ?
#
loop_
_entity_poly.entity_id
_entity_poly.type
_entity_poly.pdbx_seq_one_letter_code
_entity_poly.pdbx_strand_id
1 'polypeptide(L)'
;MNFIPTTFDEHQITRTIIGGKNCGNPDSLNISVILLNSSGSHFKTNVYSNLLECNFASVISIEHDPNNSTIDDISKKHPEITFIIPHEKATVGELINIGMAEVNSEYVLVLKDTLYIPSKVIVQNLAERLTEKNIFCVVPWLSDKNNNTLPCNFIPSAEKSHFTVESSIYVNDGAKTLYPFDNIAIYNKKKFIQLGGFDWTLKSPYWQTLDFALRSWLWGEETRLTSFLHFSYIEETPVEDHTVNMDYLRYHLKNEVPKIKMEQGYIKKSAFFHFLFNSSCGFIEAKRQFTEAKKWVLKNKFCFKMDLQTFVETWQ
;
A
#
# COMPACT_ATOMS: atom_id res chain seq x y z
N MET A 1 23.78 -8.81 3.89
CA MET A 1 23.53 -7.55 4.63
C MET A 1 22.14 -7.09 4.23
N ASN A 2 21.16 -7.24 5.12
CA ASN A 2 19.79 -6.79 4.84
C ASN A 2 19.75 -5.26 4.92
N PHE A 3 19.79 -4.61 3.78
CA PHE A 3 19.70 -3.17 3.69
C PHE A 3 18.22 -2.79 3.77
N ILE A 4 17.79 -2.18 4.86
CA ILE A 4 16.45 -1.59 4.96
C ILE A 4 16.47 -0.31 4.13
N PRO A 5 15.61 -0.19 3.10
CA PRO A 5 15.54 1.06 2.33
C PRO A 5 15.16 2.22 3.26
N THR A 6 15.84 3.31 3.11
CA THR A 6 15.73 4.48 3.99
C THR A 6 14.39 5.19 3.95
N THR A 7 13.56 4.95 2.96
CA THR A 7 12.24 5.60 2.84
C THR A 7 11.29 5.31 4.00
N PHE A 8 11.38 4.13 4.61
CA PHE A 8 10.52 3.77 5.74
C PHE A 8 10.87 4.54 7.03
N ASP A 9 12.15 4.85 7.24
CA ASP A 9 12.64 5.50 8.45
C ASP A 9 12.91 7.01 8.28
N GLU A 10 12.87 7.55 7.05
CA GLU A 10 13.26 8.93 6.76
C GLU A 10 12.24 9.98 7.23
N HIS A 11 10.97 9.61 7.37
CA HIS A 11 9.91 10.52 7.79
C HIS A 11 9.07 9.92 8.91
N GLN A 12 9.29 10.39 10.14
CA GLN A 12 8.51 9.98 11.30
C GLN A 12 7.50 11.04 11.66
N ILE A 13 6.21 10.69 11.55
CA ILE A 13 5.10 11.54 11.95
C ILE A 13 4.89 11.41 13.46
N THR A 14 4.87 12.56 14.14
CA THR A 14 4.54 12.63 15.56
C THR A 14 3.09 12.18 15.77
N ARG A 15 2.87 11.30 16.75
CA ARG A 15 1.57 10.67 17.00
C ARG A 15 1.30 10.41 18.47
N THR A 16 0.02 10.39 18.85
CA THR A 16 -0.46 9.87 20.13
C THR A 16 -0.95 8.45 19.95
N ILE A 17 -0.62 7.56 20.87
CA ILE A 17 -1.07 6.16 20.88
C ILE A 17 -1.87 5.92 22.14
N ILE A 18 -3.11 5.42 22.01
CA ILE A 18 -4.06 5.16 23.11
C ILE A 18 -4.56 3.72 23.00
N GLY A 19 -4.80 3.04 24.11
CA GLY A 19 -5.33 1.68 24.14
C GLY A 19 -4.27 0.60 23.92
N GLY A 20 -4.65 -0.49 23.25
CA GLY A 20 -3.73 -1.60 22.95
C GLY A 20 -3.36 -2.44 24.18
N LYS A 21 -4.26 -2.57 25.15
CA LYS A 21 -4.06 -3.50 26.26
C LYS A 21 -4.08 -4.92 25.69
N ASN A 22 -2.90 -5.49 25.51
CA ASN A 22 -2.70 -6.82 24.95
C ASN A 22 -3.45 -7.88 25.78
N CYS A 23 -4.54 -8.35 25.25
CA CYS A 23 -5.01 -9.69 25.53
C CYS A 23 -4.33 -10.60 24.52
N GLY A 24 -3.07 -10.97 24.76
CA GLY A 24 -2.37 -11.93 23.91
C GLY A 24 -3.14 -13.25 23.91
N ASN A 25 -3.94 -13.48 22.90
CA ASN A 25 -4.57 -14.76 22.68
C ASN A 25 -3.55 -15.67 21.98
N PRO A 26 -3.07 -16.77 22.62
CA PRO A 26 -2.09 -17.66 22.00
C PRO A 26 -2.61 -18.32 20.70
N ASP A 27 -3.93 -18.39 20.52
CA ASP A 27 -4.57 -18.96 19.34
C ASP A 27 -4.90 -17.89 18.27
N SER A 28 -4.37 -16.67 18.41
CA SER A 28 -4.62 -15.61 17.44
C SER A 28 -3.94 -15.91 16.09
N LEU A 29 -4.58 -15.45 15.00
CA LEU A 29 -3.98 -15.45 13.67
C LEU A 29 -2.71 -14.61 13.70
N ASN A 30 -1.66 -15.02 12.98
CA ASN A 30 -0.46 -14.19 12.80
C ASN A 30 -0.68 -13.04 11.80
N ILE A 31 -1.85 -12.41 11.91
CA ILE A 31 -2.30 -11.29 11.09
C ILE A 31 -2.79 -10.18 12.02
N SER A 32 -2.26 -8.98 11.89
CA SER A 32 -2.81 -7.77 12.50
C SER A 32 -3.65 -6.98 11.50
N VAL A 33 -4.55 -6.14 12.00
CA VAL A 33 -5.36 -5.24 11.17
C VAL A 33 -4.89 -3.81 11.37
N ILE A 34 -4.75 -3.07 10.26
CA ILE A 34 -4.68 -1.61 10.23
C ILE A 34 -6.01 -1.13 9.65
N LEU A 35 -6.82 -0.50 10.47
CA LEU A 35 -8.06 0.16 10.06
C LEU A 35 -7.80 1.65 9.88
N LEU A 36 -7.96 2.14 8.65
CA LEU A 36 -7.87 3.56 8.32
C LEU A 36 -9.25 4.19 8.47
N ASN A 37 -9.37 5.18 9.35
CA ASN A 37 -10.63 5.86 9.58
C ASN A 37 -10.73 7.14 8.76
N SER A 38 -11.83 7.27 7.99
CA SER A 38 -12.23 8.51 7.35
C SER A 38 -12.89 9.43 8.39
N SER A 39 -12.71 10.73 8.27
CA SER A 39 -13.39 11.68 9.13
C SER A 39 -14.91 11.58 8.95
N GLY A 40 -15.65 11.32 10.03
CA GLY A 40 -17.11 11.46 10.07
C GLY A 40 -17.97 10.19 10.05
N SER A 41 -17.38 8.99 9.98
CA SER A 41 -18.16 7.74 10.01
C SER A 41 -18.81 7.49 11.39
N HIS A 42 -20.15 7.46 11.42
CA HIS A 42 -20.93 7.11 12.61
C HIS A 42 -21.04 5.59 12.88
N PHE A 43 -20.52 4.75 11.97
CA PHE A 43 -20.66 3.28 12.02
C PHE A 43 -19.51 2.56 12.73
N LYS A 44 -18.58 3.27 13.34
CA LYS A 44 -17.33 2.74 13.91
C LYS A 44 -17.53 1.64 14.96
N THR A 45 -18.56 1.72 15.79
CA THR A 45 -18.75 0.76 16.91
C THR A 45 -18.91 -0.68 16.43
N ASN A 46 -19.69 -0.92 15.37
CA ASN A 46 -19.91 -2.27 14.84
C ASN A 46 -18.66 -2.84 14.14
N VAL A 47 -17.88 -1.98 13.45
CA VAL A 47 -16.63 -2.38 12.81
C VAL A 47 -15.64 -2.90 13.84
N TYR A 48 -15.46 -2.20 14.96
CA TYR A 48 -14.55 -2.63 16.02
C TYR A 48 -14.98 -3.96 16.66
N SER A 49 -16.28 -4.12 16.97
CA SER A 49 -16.79 -5.37 17.52
C SER A 49 -16.56 -6.54 16.56
N ASN A 50 -16.85 -6.37 15.27
CA ASN A 50 -16.64 -7.39 14.26
C ASN A 50 -15.16 -7.78 14.11
N LEU A 51 -14.24 -6.79 14.15
CA LEU A 51 -12.80 -7.06 14.07
C LEU A 51 -12.30 -7.82 15.30
N LEU A 52 -12.78 -7.51 16.50
CA LEU A 52 -12.40 -8.21 17.73
C LEU A 52 -12.90 -9.67 17.76
N GLU A 53 -14.03 -9.96 17.10
CA GLU A 53 -14.53 -11.33 16.95
C GLU A 53 -13.70 -12.18 15.97
N CYS A 54 -12.88 -11.56 15.12
CA CYS A 54 -12.10 -12.26 14.09
C CYS A 54 -10.77 -12.87 14.58
N ASN A 55 -10.44 -12.73 15.86
CA ASN A 55 -9.24 -13.31 16.47
C ASN A 55 -7.90 -12.90 15.82
N PHE A 56 -7.79 -11.65 15.37
CA PHE A 56 -6.52 -11.09 14.89
C PHE A 56 -5.50 -10.93 16.01
N ALA A 57 -4.20 -10.94 15.66
CA ALA A 57 -3.12 -10.73 16.62
C ALA A 57 -3.21 -9.34 17.30
N SER A 58 -3.58 -8.32 16.55
CA SER A 58 -3.88 -6.98 17.06
C SER A 58 -4.73 -6.20 16.05
N VAL A 59 -5.47 -5.21 16.55
CA VAL A 59 -6.22 -4.26 15.74
C VAL A 59 -5.71 -2.85 16.03
N ILE A 60 -5.22 -2.18 15.01
CA ILE A 60 -4.77 -0.78 15.06
C ILE A 60 -5.73 0.07 14.26
N SER A 61 -6.31 1.05 14.91
CA SER A 61 -7.20 2.06 14.29
C SER A 61 -6.43 3.36 14.12
N ILE A 62 -6.28 3.85 12.89
CA ILE A 62 -5.55 5.09 12.60
C ILE A 62 -6.54 6.17 12.19
N GLU A 63 -6.54 7.26 12.95
CA GLU A 63 -7.42 8.37 12.69
C GLU A 63 -6.81 9.33 11.67
N HIS A 64 -7.60 9.75 10.68
CA HIS A 64 -7.13 10.70 9.68
C HIS A 64 -7.21 12.15 10.20
N ASP A 65 -8.19 12.44 11.08
CA ASP A 65 -8.38 13.78 11.69
C ASP A 65 -7.81 13.81 13.10
N PRO A 66 -6.77 14.61 13.36
CA PRO A 66 -6.21 14.77 14.70
C PRO A 66 -7.15 15.41 15.73
N ASN A 67 -8.23 16.05 15.29
CA ASN A 67 -9.18 16.76 16.15
C ASN A 67 -10.42 15.93 16.54
N ASN A 68 -10.41 14.63 16.27
CA ASN A 68 -11.55 13.77 16.58
C ASN A 68 -11.73 13.57 18.09
N SER A 69 -12.60 14.35 18.70
CA SER A 69 -12.86 14.36 20.16
C SER A 69 -13.55 13.10 20.70
N THR A 70 -14.02 12.20 19.83
CA THR A 70 -14.76 11.00 20.24
C THR A 70 -13.84 9.79 20.54
N ILE A 71 -12.56 9.88 20.25
CA ILE A 71 -11.61 8.76 20.39
C ILE A 71 -11.47 8.30 21.83
N ASP A 72 -11.45 9.23 22.79
CA ASP A 72 -11.35 8.91 24.22
C ASP A 72 -12.49 8.02 24.71
N ASP A 73 -13.71 8.27 24.23
CA ASP A 73 -14.88 7.47 24.60
C ASP A 73 -14.91 6.12 23.88
N ILE A 74 -14.47 6.08 22.63
CA ILE A 74 -14.36 4.83 21.86
C ILE A 74 -13.25 3.94 22.45
N SER A 75 -12.11 4.51 22.81
CA SER A 75 -11.00 3.74 23.39
C SER A 75 -11.33 3.13 24.76
N LYS A 76 -12.22 3.78 25.56
CA LYS A 76 -12.74 3.21 26.80
C LYS A 76 -13.66 2.02 26.56
N LYS A 77 -14.40 2.02 25.44
CA LYS A 77 -15.31 0.90 25.06
C LYS A 77 -14.56 -0.28 24.45
N HIS A 78 -13.46 -0.02 23.76
CA HIS A 78 -12.64 -1.01 23.06
C HIS A 78 -11.16 -0.87 23.45
N PRO A 79 -10.81 -1.17 24.72
CA PRO A 79 -9.45 -0.98 25.24
C PRO A 79 -8.42 -1.93 24.62
N GLU A 80 -8.85 -2.98 23.93
CA GLU A 80 -8.00 -3.93 23.20
C GLU A 80 -7.44 -3.33 21.91
N ILE A 81 -8.14 -2.34 21.33
CA ILE A 81 -7.74 -1.68 20.09
C ILE A 81 -6.69 -0.62 20.38
N THR A 82 -5.66 -0.59 19.56
CA THR A 82 -4.66 0.48 19.56
C THR A 82 -5.14 1.61 18.67
N PHE A 83 -5.36 2.80 19.22
CA PHE A 83 -5.72 4.00 18.46
C PHE A 83 -4.49 4.85 18.23
N ILE A 84 -4.23 5.22 16.98
CA ILE A 84 -3.12 6.08 16.58
C ILE A 84 -3.70 7.38 16.01
N ILE A 85 -3.28 8.49 16.59
CA ILE A 85 -3.70 9.84 16.20
C ILE A 85 -2.47 10.60 15.73
N PRO A 86 -2.25 10.77 14.42
CA PRO A 86 -1.18 11.62 13.89
C PRO A 86 -1.42 13.08 14.27
N HIS A 87 -0.35 13.81 14.62
CA HIS A 87 -0.46 15.23 14.98
C HIS A 87 -0.40 16.16 13.76
N GLU A 88 -0.06 15.61 12.60
CA GLU A 88 0.02 16.33 11.34
C GLU A 88 -0.71 15.58 10.22
N LYS A 89 -1.07 16.32 9.18
CA LYS A 89 -1.77 15.73 8.03
C LYS A 89 -0.86 14.77 7.28
N ALA A 90 -1.29 13.52 7.18
CA ALA A 90 -0.57 12.44 6.52
C ALA A 90 -1.35 11.92 5.29
N THR A 91 -0.66 11.41 4.30
CA THR A 91 -1.27 10.66 3.20
C THR A 91 -1.69 9.27 3.67
N VAL A 92 -2.57 8.61 2.89
CA VAL A 92 -2.98 7.22 3.18
C VAL A 92 -1.77 6.29 3.28
N GLY A 93 -0.79 6.42 2.39
CA GLY A 93 0.43 5.60 2.45
C GLY A 93 1.28 5.89 3.69
N GLU A 94 1.38 7.15 4.14
CA GLU A 94 2.06 7.49 5.39
C GLU A 94 1.33 6.91 6.62
N LEU A 95 -0.01 6.91 6.63
CA LEU A 95 -0.80 6.27 7.69
C LEU A 95 -0.55 4.75 7.73
N ILE A 96 -0.49 4.10 6.56
CA ILE A 96 -0.15 2.67 6.49
C ILE A 96 1.28 2.43 7.00
N ASN A 97 2.26 3.26 6.62
CA ASN A 97 3.64 3.16 7.13
C ASN A 97 3.68 3.23 8.67
N ILE A 98 2.92 4.16 9.27
CA ILE A 98 2.79 4.29 10.72
C ILE A 98 2.25 3.00 11.33
N GLY A 99 1.13 2.48 10.80
CA GLY A 99 0.53 1.24 11.29
C GLY A 99 1.48 0.05 11.17
N MET A 100 2.19 -0.06 10.04
CA MET A 100 3.19 -1.12 9.82
C MET A 100 4.36 -1.06 10.82
N ALA A 101 4.72 0.12 11.32
CA ALA A 101 5.74 0.26 12.35
C ALA A 101 5.28 -0.28 13.72
N GLU A 102 3.99 -0.15 14.04
CA GLU A 102 3.44 -0.50 15.36
C GLU A 102 2.99 -1.97 15.50
N VAL A 103 2.69 -2.68 14.40
CA VAL A 103 2.28 -4.09 14.46
C VAL A 103 3.47 -5.03 14.69
N ASN A 104 3.23 -6.19 15.32
CA ASN A 104 4.26 -7.22 15.53
C ASN A 104 4.04 -8.49 14.72
N SER A 105 2.87 -8.68 14.10
CA SER A 105 2.54 -9.85 13.28
C SER A 105 3.33 -9.89 11.97
N GLU A 106 3.41 -11.06 11.39
CA GLU A 106 4.08 -11.29 10.10
C GLU A 106 3.28 -10.69 8.93
N TYR A 107 1.96 -10.79 9.00
CA TYR A 107 1.06 -10.26 7.98
C TYR A 107 0.17 -9.15 8.55
N VAL A 108 -0.20 -8.22 7.69
CA VAL A 108 -1.01 -7.05 8.05
C VAL A 108 -2.12 -6.86 7.03
N LEU A 109 -3.36 -6.93 7.47
CA LEU A 109 -4.54 -6.61 6.68
C LEU A 109 -4.83 -5.11 6.82
N VAL A 110 -4.78 -4.39 5.71
CA VAL A 110 -5.16 -2.97 5.64
C VAL A 110 -6.61 -2.88 5.19
N LEU A 111 -7.43 -2.21 5.98
CA LEU A 111 -8.86 -1.98 5.74
C LEU A 111 -9.21 -0.50 5.92
N LYS A 112 -10.39 -0.11 5.45
CA LYS A 112 -11.00 1.19 5.69
C LYS A 112 -12.35 1.06 6.38
N ASP A 113 -12.71 2.06 7.17
CA ASP A 113 -13.99 2.12 7.88
C ASP A 113 -15.20 2.31 6.94
N THR A 114 -14.96 2.59 5.66
CA THR A 114 -15.96 2.63 4.58
C THR A 114 -16.33 1.26 4.02
N LEU A 115 -15.72 0.18 4.54
CA LEU A 115 -16.01 -1.19 4.15
C LEU A 115 -16.96 -1.87 5.12
N TYR A 116 -17.85 -2.70 4.60
CA TYR A 116 -18.54 -3.68 5.41
C TYR A 116 -17.57 -4.81 5.79
N ILE A 117 -17.35 -4.98 7.08
CA ILE A 117 -16.45 -5.99 7.64
C ILE A 117 -17.30 -7.01 8.38
N PRO A 118 -17.47 -8.24 7.82
CA PRO A 118 -18.21 -9.29 8.49
C PRO A 118 -17.48 -9.83 9.73
N SER A 119 -18.21 -10.33 10.71
CA SER A 119 -17.68 -10.83 12.00
C SER A 119 -16.87 -12.13 11.91
N LYS A 120 -16.65 -12.68 10.72
CA LYS A 120 -15.81 -13.88 10.50
C LYS A 120 -15.10 -13.78 9.16
N VAL A 121 -14.21 -12.80 9.05
CA VAL A 121 -13.59 -12.41 7.77
C VAL A 121 -12.52 -13.37 7.30
N ILE A 122 -11.73 -13.94 8.20
CA ILE A 122 -10.54 -14.71 7.81
C ILE A 122 -10.66 -16.13 8.34
N VAL A 123 -10.60 -17.05 7.40
CA VAL A 123 -10.49 -18.45 7.67
C VAL A 123 -9.01 -18.79 7.93
N GLN A 124 -8.74 -19.61 8.94
CA GLN A 124 -7.39 -20.08 9.27
C GLN A 124 -6.62 -20.62 8.05
N ASN A 125 -7.31 -21.27 7.12
CA ASN A 125 -6.74 -21.77 5.87
C ASN A 125 -6.11 -20.69 4.98
N LEU A 126 -6.59 -19.44 5.04
CA LEU A 126 -5.97 -18.35 4.29
C LEU A 126 -4.64 -17.93 4.92
N ALA A 127 -4.57 -17.84 6.25
CA ALA A 127 -3.34 -17.53 6.97
C ALA A 127 -2.25 -18.57 6.69
N GLU A 128 -2.59 -19.85 6.68
CA GLU A 128 -1.68 -20.95 6.34
C GLU A 128 -1.15 -20.83 4.90
N ARG A 129 -2.03 -20.57 3.93
CA ARG A 129 -1.66 -20.36 2.52
C ARG A 129 -0.72 -19.19 2.29
N LEU A 130 -0.91 -18.09 3.02
CA LEU A 130 -0.04 -16.90 2.95
C LEU A 130 1.37 -17.23 3.43
N THR A 131 1.47 -17.98 4.53
CA THR A 131 2.73 -18.38 5.13
C THR A 131 3.50 -19.33 4.21
N GLU A 132 2.82 -20.32 3.63
CA GLU A 132 3.45 -21.32 2.75
C GLU A 132 4.03 -20.71 1.46
N LYS A 133 3.33 -19.76 0.85
CA LYS A 133 3.72 -19.16 -0.45
C LYS A 133 4.63 -17.95 -0.32
N ASN A 134 4.83 -17.42 0.89
CA ASN A 134 5.64 -16.22 1.13
C ASN A 134 5.31 -15.06 0.16
N ILE A 135 4.02 -14.85 -0.11
CA ILE A 135 3.51 -13.80 -1.01
C ILE A 135 3.67 -12.44 -0.34
N PHE A 136 4.08 -11.42 -1.10
CA PHE A 136 4.21 -10.06 -0.59
C PHE A 136 2.87 -9.41 -0.27
N CYS A 137 1.94 -9.46 -1.24
CA CYS A 137 0.67 -8.78 -1.13
C CYS A 137 -0.46 -9.65 -1.69
N VAL A 138 -1.53 -9.82 -0.91
CA VAL A 138 -2.73 -10.56 -1.33
C VAL A 138 -3.92 -9.61 -1.31
N VAL A 139 -4.53 -9.46 -2.48
CA VAL A 139 -5.61 -8.50 -2.74
C VAL A 139 -6.95 -9.21 -2.67
N PRO A 140 -7.88 -8.73 -1.83
CA PRO A 140 -9.24 -9.28 -1.75
C PRO A 140 -10.07 -8.91 -2.97
N TRP A 141 -11.16 -9.60 -3.15
CA TRP A 141 -12.24 -9.19 -4.02
C TRP A 141 -13.02 -8.05 -3.38
N LEU A 142 -13.34 -7.01 -4.15
CA LEU A 142 -14.10 -5.86 -3.69
C LEU A 142 -15.39 -5.68 -4.50
N SER A 143 -16.43 -5.19 -3.85
CA SER A 143 -17.67 -4.76 -4.49
C SER A 143 -18.10 -3.36 -4.03
N ASP A 144 -18.91 -2.70 -4.84
CA ASP A 144 -19.56 -1.44 -4.47
C ASP A 144 -20.72 -1.66 -3.49
N LYS A 145 -21.36 -0.58 -3.04
CA LYS A 145 -22.53 -0.60 -2.14
C LYS A 145 -23.75 -1.34 -2.70
N ASN A 146 -23.79 -1.58 -4.01
CA ASN A 146 -24.86 -2.30 -4.70
C ASN A 146 -24.47 -3.77 -5.01
N ASN A 147 -23.36 -4.25 -4.44
CA ASN A 147 -22.75 -5.56 -4.69
C ASN A 147 -22.27 -5.81 -6.13
N ASN A 148 -22.04 -4.74 -6.92
CA ASN A 148 -21.37 -4.90 -8.20
C ASN A 148 -19.86 -5.09 -7.98
N THR A 149 -19.27 -6.06 -8.67
CA THR A 149 -17.83 -6.32 -8.60
C THR A 149 -17.03 -5.12 -9.08
N LEU A 150 -16.05 -4.68 -8.29
CA LEU A 150 -15.11 -3.65 -8.66
C LEU A 150 -13.92 -4.22 -9.44
N PRO A 151 -13.28 -3.43 -10.31
CA PRO A 151 -12.06 -3.84 -10.97
C PRO A 151 -10.92 -3.94 -9.95
N CYS A 152 -10.52 -5.16 -9.60
CA CYS A 152 -9.41 -5.45 -8.69
C CYS A 152 -8.20 -6.07 -9.41
N ASN A 153 -8.37 -6.49 -10.66
CA ASN A 153 -7.30 -7.02 -11.48
C ASN A 153 -6.74 -5.92 -12.38
N PHE A 154 -5.57 -5.40 -12.01
CA PHE A 154 -4.86 -4.35 -12.72
C PHE A 154 -3.69 -4.96 -13.49
N ILE A 155 -3.72 -4.79 -14.81
CA ILE A 155 -2.79 -5.43 -15.76
C ILE A 155 -1.89 -4.35 -16.34
N PRO A 156 -0.55 -4.44 -16.15
CA PRO A 156 0.38 -3.51 -16.79
C PRO A 156 0.44 -3.74 -18.29
N SER A 157 0.40 -2.66 -19.04
CA SER A 157 0.53 -2.66 -20.49
C SER A 157 1.48 -1.56 -20.95
N ALA A 158 2.04 -1.68 -22.13
CA ALA A 158 2.89 -0.65 -22.73
C ALA A 158 2.46 -0.41 -24.18
N GLU A 159 1.85 0.72 -24.43
CA GLU A 159 1.57 1.18 -25.78
C GLU A 159 2.58 2.22 -26.23
N LYS A 160 3.28 1.98 -27.35
CA LYS A 160 4.24 2.93 -27.95
C LYS A 160 5.23 3.53 -26.95
N SER A 161 5.72 2.73 -25.99
CA SER A 161 6.64 3.14 -24.92
C SER A 161 6.00 3.95 -23.78
N HIS A 162 4.67 4.06 -23.71
CA HIS A 162 3.97 4.60 -22.57
C HIS A 162 3.43 3.46 -21.70
N PHE A 163 3.76 3.51 -20.41
CA PHE A 163 3.20 2.59 -19.44
C PHE A 163 1.74 2.93 -19.17
N THR A 164 0.87 1.94 -19.27
CA THR A 164 -0.55 2.05 -18.99
C THR A 164 -1.00 0.91 -18.09
N VAL A 165 -2.11 1.10 -17.42
CA VAL A 165 -2.74 0.09 -16.56
C VAL A 165 -4.16 -0.16 -17.06
N GLU A 166 -4.42 -1.39 -17.45
CA GLU A 166 -5.76 -1.86 -17.77
C GLU A 166 -6.40 -2.48 -16.54
N SER A 167 -7.70 -2.28 -16.35
CA SER A 167 -8.44 -2.86 -15.23
C SER A 167 -9.47 -3.88 -15.68
N SER A 168 -9.63 -4.93 -14.88
CA SER A 168 -10.60 -6.00 -15.14
C SER A 168 -11.35 -6.37 -13.86
N ILE A 169 -12.63 -6.72 -14.02
CA ILE A 169 -13.49 -7.22 -12.95
C ILE A 169 -13.30 -8.72 -12.69
N TYR A 170 -12.55 -9.42 -13.53
CA TYR A 170 -12.33 -10.86 -13.35
C TYR A 170 -11.33 -11.12 -12.23
N VAL A 171 -11.78 -11.81 -11.19
CA VAL A 171 -10.99 -12.21 -10.03
C VAL A 171 -10.79 -13.71 -10.04
N ASN A 172 -9.61 -14.15 -10.48
CA ASN A 172 -9.20 -15.54 -10.37
C ASN A 172 -8.25 -15.69 -9.16
N ASP A 173 -8.49 -16.69 -8.33
CA ASP A 173 -7.64 -16.95 -7.17
C ASP A 173 -6.18 -17.19 -7.60
N GLY A 174 -5.26 -16.45 -6.99
CA GLY A 174 -3.83 -16.50 -7.30
C GLY A 174 -3.40 -15.77 -8.57
N ALA A 175 -4.31 -15.11 -9.32
CA ALA A 175 -3.92 -14.30 -10.46
C ALA A 175 -3.06 -13.11 -10.03
N LYS A 176 -2.14 -12.69 -10.91
CA LYS A 176 -1.34 -11.48 -10.72
C LYS A 176 -2.22 -10.23 -10.81
N THR A 177 -1.97 -9.23 -10.00
CA THR A 177 -2.49 -7.87 -10.15
C THR A 177 -1.41 -6.86 -9.82
N LEU A 178 -1.37 -5.74 -10.51
CA LEU A 178 -0.30 -4.75 -10.34
C LEU A 178 -0.30 -4.15 -8.93
N TYR A 179 -1.47 -3.75 -8.42
CA TYR A 179 -1.63 -3.14 -7.10
C TYR A 179 -3.01 -3.45 -6.49
N PRO A 180 -3.17 -3.30 -5.18
CA PRO A 180 -4.47 -3.39 -4.52
C PRO A 180 -5.24 -2.07 -4.69
N PHE A 181 -6.49 -2.16 -5.16
CA PHE A 181 -7.38 -1.00 -5.20
C PHE A 181 -7.53 -0.41 -3.80
N ASP A 182 -7.38 0.91 -3.72
CA ASP A 182 -7.52 1.69 -2.47
C ASP A 182 -6.60 1.21 -1.31
N ASN A 183 -5.52 0.50 -1.65
CA ASN A 183 -4.54 -0.11 -0.73
C ASN A 183 -5.12 -1.20 0.20
N ILE A 184 -6.33 -1.71 -0.09
CA ILE A 184 -6.97 -2.77 0.69
C ILE A 184 -6.34 -4.11 0.32
N ALA A 185 -5.54 -4.67 1.22
CA ALA A 185 -4.84 -5.94 0.99
C ALA A 185 -4.24 -6.50 2.29
N ILE A 186 -3.79 -7.76 2.22
CA ILE A 186 -2.91 -8.35 3.22
C ILE A 186 -1.48 -8.22 2.72
N TYR A 187 -0.62 -7.60 3.53
CA TYR A 187 0.80 -7.40 3.23
C TYR A 187 1.68 -8.24 4.14
N ASN A 188 2.75 -8.82 3.60
CA ASN A 188 3.85 -9.34 4.41
C ASN A 188 4.66 -8.16 4.95
N LYS A 189 4.65 -7.97 6.28
CA LYS A 189 5.29 -6.83 6.96
C LYS A 189 6.78 -6.74 6.65
N LYS A 190 7.50 -7.87 6.72
CA LYS A 190 8.95 -7.89 6.48
C LYS A 190 9.29 -7.40 5.07
N LYS A 191 8.58 -7.88 4.06
CA LYS A 191 8.77 -7.47 2.67
C LYS A 191 8.36 -6.01 2.47
N PHE A 192 7.26 -5.56 3.10
CA PHE A 192 6.82 -4.17 3.09
C PHE A 192 7.93 -3.23 3.56
N ILE A 193 8.58 -3.54 4.69
CA ILE A 193 9.69 -2.77 5.23
C ILE A 193 10.92 -2.84 4.30
N GLN A 194 11.23 -4.02 3.76
CA GLN A 194 12.36 -4.19 2.83
C GLN A 194 12.18 -3.40 1.53
N LEU A 195 10.94 -3.24 1.08
CA LEU A 195 10.59 -2.37 -0.05
C LEU A 195 10.64 -0.88 0.30
N GLY A 196 10.72 -0.53 1.58
CA GLY A 196 10.79 0.85 2.07
C GLY A 196 9.45 1.53 2.32
N GLY A 197 8.33 0.78 2.27
CA GLY A 197 7.00 1.32 2.46
C GLY A 197 6.58 2.33 1.38
N PHE A 198 5.51 3.06 1.64
CA PHE A 198 5.04 4.13 0.75
C PHE A 198 5.97 5.35 0.81
N ASP A 199 6.23 5.95 -0.34
CA ASP A 199 7.07 7.16 -0.43
C ASP A 199 6.29 8.40 0.07
N TRP A 200 6.67 8.91 1.23
CA TRP A 200 6.07 10.08 1.86
C TRP A 200 6.20 11.37 1.03
N THR A 201 7.11 11.42 0.08
CA THR A 201 7.32 12.58 -0.79
C THR A 201 6.29 12.69 -1.91
N LEU A 202 5.51 11.62 -2.15
CA LEU A 202 4.38 11.59 -3.08
C LEU A 202 3.10 11.87 -2.30
N LYS A 203 2.37 12.91 -2.68
CA LYS A 203 1.15 13.34 -1.97
C LYS A 203 -0.14 12.94 -2.70
N SER A 204 -0.06 12.63 -3.99
CA SER A 204 -1.16 12.08 -4.77
C SER A 204 -1.37 10.60 -4.42
N PRO A 205 -2.57 10.19 -3.96
CA PRO A 205 -2.82 8.81 -3.53
C PRO A 205 -2.54 7.78 -4.63
N TYR A 206 -2.99 8.03 -5.86
CA TYR A 206 -2.78 7.13 -6.99
C TYR A 206 -1.30 6.93 -7.31
N TRP A 207 -0.53 8.03 -7.46
CA TRP A 207 0.89 7.94 -7.80
C TRP A 207 1.72 7.36 -6.65
N GLN A 208 1.32 7.57 -5.40
CA GLN A 208 1.96 6.96 -4.24
C GLN A 208 1.72 5.44 -4.23
N THR A 209 0.50 4.98 -4.50
CA THR A 209 0.15 3.56 -4.60
C THR A 209 0.90 2.90 -5.76
N LEU A 210 0.89 3.53 -6.94
CA LEU A 210 1.54 2.98 -8.13
C LEU A 210 3.07 2.94 -7.99
N ASP A 211 3.69 3.94 -7.33
CA ASP A 211 5.13 3.92 -7.01
C ASP A 211 5.50 2.70 -6.17
N PHE A 212 4.75 2.46 -5.10
CA PHE A 212 5.02 1.34 -4.22
C PHE A 212 4.81 -0.01 -4.91
N ALA A 213 3.71 -0.13 -5.65
CA ALA A 213 3.37 -1.35 -6.36
C ALA A 213 4.36 -1.68 -7.47
N LEU A 214 4.65 -0.74 -8.37
CA LEU A 214 5.60 -1.00 -9.47
C LEU A 214 7.00 -1.28 -8.92
N ARG A 215 7.43 -0.56 -7.89
CA ARG A 215 8.68 -0.83 -7.19
C ARG A 215 8.73 -2.26 -6.63
N SER A 216 7.64 -2.74 -6.03
CA SER A 216 7.60 -4.11 -5.50
C SER A 216 7.83 -5.15 -6.60
N TRP A 217 7.18 -4.99 -7.74
CA TRP A 217 7.36 -5.85 -8.91
C TRP A 217 8.77 -5.78 -9.50
N LEU A 218 9.29 -4.56 -9.68
CA LEU A 218 10.65 -4.37 -10.21
C LEU A 218 11.74 -4.92 -9.27
N TRP A 219 11.44 -5.06 -7.99
CA TRP A 219 12.35 -5.65 -7.00
C TRP A 219 12.10 -7.15 -6.76
N GLY A 220 11.16 -7.76 -7.53
CA GLY A 220 10.94 -9.19 -7.58
C GLY A 220 9.91 -9.71 -6.57
N GLU A 221 9.08 -8.85 -6.03
CA GLU A 221 7.95 -9.22 -5.19
C GLU A 221 6.65 -9.28 -5.98
N GLU A 222 5.71 -10.12 -5.57
CA GLU A 222 4.47 -10.36 -6.29
C GLU A 222 3.24 -9.94 -5.49
N THR A 223 2.27 -9.38 -6.20
CA THR A 223 0.91 -9.11 -5.70
C THR A 223 -0.07 -10.06 -6.37
N ARG A 224 -0.88 -10.75 -5.59
CA ARG A 224 -1.81 -11.78 -6.05
C ARG A 224 -3.23 -11.51 -5.59
N LEU A 225 -4.21 -11.81 -6.45
CA LEU A 225 -5.63 -11.77 -6.10
C LEU A 225 -6.03 -12.99 -5.27
N THR A 226 -7.05 -12.83 -4.41
CA THR A 226 -7.71 -13.95 -3.76
C THR A 226 -9.23 -13.82 -3.84
N SER A 227 -9.90 -14.92 -4.14
CA SER A 227 -11.36 -15.04 -4.08
C SER A 227 -11.88 -15.43 -2.69
N PHE A 228 -11.00 -15.77 -1.75
CA PHE A 228 -11.37 -16.21 -0.40
C PHE A 228 -11.65 -15.06 0.57
N LEU A 229 -11.33 -13.85 0.18
CA LEU A 229 -11.53 -12.65 0.98
C LEU A 229 -12.31 -11.62 0.16
N HIS A 230 -13.46 -11.21 0.67
CA HIS A 230 -14.35 -10.27 0.00
C HIS A 230 -14.80 -9.18 0.96
N PHE A 231 -14.74 -7.93 0.50
CA PHE A 231 -15.27 -6.77 1.19
C PHE A 231 -16.15 -5.94 0.26
N SER A 232 -17.19 -5.33 0.81
CA SER A 232 -18.10 -4.43 0.09
C SER A 232 -17.99 -3.02 0.66
N TYR A 233 -17.97 -2.01 -0.20
CA TYR A 233 -18.11 -0.64 0.24
C TYR A 233 -19.52 -0.38 0.77
N ILE A 234 -19.64 0.33 1.88
CA ILE A 234 -20.92 0.81 2.42
C ILE A 234 -21.27 2.21 1.93
N GLU A 235 -20.27 2.93 1.43
CA GLU A 235 -20.35 4.27 0.87
C GLU A 235 -19.98 4.27 -0.61
N GLU A 236 -19.89 5.46 -1.22
CA GLU A 236 -19.41 5.60 -2.60
C GLU A 236 -17.97 5.09 -2.74
N THR A 237 -17.73 4.34 -3.79
CA THR A 237 -16.41 3.83 -4.10
C THR A 237 -15.47 4.99 -4.44
N PRO A 238 -14.25 5.04 -3.89
CA PRO A 238 -13.31 6.09 -4.25
C PRO A 238 -12.91 6.03 -5.73
N VAL A 239 -12.76 7.20 -6.34
CA VAL A 239 -12.29 7.33 -7.72
C VAL A 239 -10.80 7.65 -7.71
N GLU A 240 -10.02 6.92 -8.50
CA GLU A 240 -8.59 7.16 -8.65
C GLU A 240 -8.35 8.41 -9.51
N ASP A 241 -7.53 9.33 -9.02
CA ASP A 241 -7.10 10.54 -9.74
C ASP A 241 -5.77 10.29 -10.46
N HIS A 242 -5.85 10.07 -11.77
CA HIS A 242 -4.70 9.82 -12.64
C HIS A 242 -4.07 11.11 -13.21
N THR A 243 -4.43 12.28 -12.68
CA THR A 243 -3.91 13.56 -13.16
C THR A 243 -2.40 13.59 -13.11
N VAL A 244 -1.79 13.91 -14.25
CA VAL A 244 -0.33 14.07 -14.38
C VAL A 244 0.11 15.33 -13.65
N ASN A 245 0.94 15.15 -12.63
CA ASN A 245 1.45 16.21 -11.77
C ASN A 245 2.92 15.96 -11.40
N MET A 246 3.46 16.69 -10.43
CA MET A 246 4.84 16.52 -9.98
C MET A 246 5.11 15.13 -9.35
N ASP A 247 4.10 14.52 -8.74
CA ASP A 247 4.22 13.18 -8.16
C ASP A 247 4.33 12.12 -9.26
N TYR A 248 3.57 12.26 -10.37
CA TYR A 248 3.75 11.44 -11.56
C TYR A 248 5.19 11.51 -12.08
N LEU A 249 5.77 12.71 -12.19
CA LEU A 249 7.15 12.88 -12.70
C LEU A 249 8.16 12.18 -11.79
N ARG A 250 7.99 12.24 -10.48
CA ARG A 250 8.83 11.55 -9.51
C ARG A 250 8.67 10.03 -9.59
N TYR A 251 7.43 9.55 -9.64
CA TYR A 251 7.09 8.15 -9.87
C TYR A 251 7.76 7.63 -11.17
N HIS A 252 7.57 8.33 -12.28
CA HIS A 252 8.14 7.99 -13.59
C HIS A 252 9.67 7.85 -13.55
N LEU A 253 10.36 8.82 -12.97
CA LEU A 253 11.82 8.80 -12.86
C LEU A 253 12.34 7.65 -11.99
N LYS A 254 11.62 7.25 -10.96
CA LYS A 254 12.04 6.19 -10.04
C LYS A 254 11.75 4.78 -10.57
N ASN A 255 10.67 4.60 -11.33
CA ASN A 255 10.17 3.28 -11.67
C ASN A 255 10.20 2.98 -13.19
N GLU A 256 9.90 3.96 -14.05
CA GLU A 256 9.81 3.71 -15.49
C GLU A 256 11.15 3.95 -16.24
N VAL A 257 11.93 4.94 -15.81
CA VAL A 257 13.18 5.31 -16.46
C VAL A 257 14.37 4.37 -16.16
N PRO A 258 14.47 3.74 -14.97
CA PRO A 258 15.59 2.87 -14.67
C PRO A 258 15.70 1.69 -15.64
N LYS A 259 16.94 1.32 -15.97
CA LYS A 259 17.31 0.15 -16.76
C LYS A 259 18.20 -0.77 -15.93
N ILE A 260 18.29 -2.03 -16.33
CA ILE A 260 19.19 -3.01 -15.70
C ILE A 260 20.46 -3.16 -16.51
N LYS A 261 21.60 -3.18 -15.80
CA LYS A 261 22.90 -3.57 -16.35
C LYS A 261 23.72 -4.26 -15.27
N MET A 262 24.23 -5.47 -15.57
CA MET A 262 25.01 -6.28 -14.61
C MET A 262 24.28 -6.41 -13.25
N GLU A 263 23.00 -6.79 -13.29
CA GLU A 263 22.14 -6.98 -12.12
C GLU A 263 21.98 -5.72 -11.23
N GLN A 264 22.19 -4.54 -11.79
CA GLN A 264 22.05 -3.27 -11.08
C GLN A 264 21.13 -2.32 -11.83
N GLY A 265 20.22 -1.70 -11.10
CA GLY A 265 19.41 -0.61 -11.62
C GLY A 265 20.22 0.66 -11.82
N TYR A 266 20.00 1.37 -12.93
CA TYR A 266 20.65 2.63 -13.22
C TYR A 266 19.80 3.54 -14.11
N ILE A 267 20.03 4.85 -14.03
CA ILE A 267 19.44 5.84 -14.94
C ILE A 267 20.53 6.38 -15.87
N LYS A 268 20.30 6.28 -17.20
CA LYS A 268 21.20 6.85 -18.22
C LYS A 268 21.23 8.37 -18.10
N LYS A 269 22.41 8.99 -18.23
CA LYS A 269 22.53 10.46 -18.23
C LYS A 269 21.75 11.12 -19.37
N SER A 270 21.68 10.49 -20.54
CA SER A 270 20.90 10.95 -21.69
C SER A 270 19.39 11.01 -21.45
N ALA A 271 18.85 10.22 -20.49
CA ALA A 271 17.44 10.27 -20.13
C ALA A 271 17.01 11.62 -19.54
N PHE A 272 17.99 12.44 -19.05
CA PHE A 272 17.69 13.79 -18.57
C PHE A 272 17.11 14.69 -19.66
N PHE A 273 17.66 14.65 -20.86
CA PHE A 273 17.16 15.50 -21.96
C PHE A 273 15.75 15.08 -22.38
N HIS A 274 15.50 13.78 -22.48
CA HIS A 274 14.17 13.27 -22.77
C HIS A 274 13.16 13.69 -21.67
N PHE A 275 13.52 13.54 -20.41
CA PHE A 275 12.70 13.99 -19.28
C PHE A 275 12.44 15.50 -19.32
N LEU A 276 13.48 16.32 -19.56
CA LEU A 276 13.36 17.78 -19.62
C LEU A 276 12.36 18.23 -20.70
N PHE A 277 12.40 17.63 -21.87
CA PHE A 277 11.51 18.01 -22.99
C PHE A 277 10.06 17.55 -22.78
N ASN A 278 9.84 16.43 -22.07
CA ASN A 278 8.50 15.85 -21.90
C ASN A 278 7.83 16.23 -20.57
N SER A 279 8.57 16.73 -19.59
CA SER A 279 8.04 16.96 -18.24
C SER A 279 7.28 18.27 -18.07
N SER A 280 7.36 19.19 -19.05
CA SER A 280 6.86 20.57 -18.92
C SER A 280 7.41 21.34 -17.70
N CYS A 281 8.47 20.82 -17.05
CA CYS A 281 9.14 21.47 -15.93
C CYS A 281 10.17 22.50 -16.40
N GLY A 282 10.35 23.57 -15.62
CA GLY A 282 11.52 24.45 -15.81
C GLY A 282 12.84 23.67 -15.58
N PHE A 283 13.91 24.10 -16.28
CA PHE A 283 15.20 23.42 -16.26
C PHE A 283 15.76 23.13 -14.85
N ILE A 284 15.62 24.08 -13.93
CA ILE A 284 16.12 23.94 -12.54
C ILE A 284 15.37 22.81 -11.82
N GLU A 285 14.04 22.80 -11.93
CA GLU A 285 13.19 21.78 -11.29
C GLU A 285 13.42 20.40 -11.92
N ALA A 286 13.46 20.31 -13.24
CA ALA A 286 13.76 19.07 -13.94
C ALA A 286 15.12 18.49 -13.51
N LYS A 287 16.17 19.35 -13.38
CA LYS A 287 17.48 18.93 -12.90
C LYS A 287 17.43 18.44 -11.45
N ARG A 288 16.66 19.10 -10.58
CA ARG A 288 16.49 18.69 -9.19
C ARG A 288 15.85 17.31 -9.12
N GLN A 289 14.68 17.13 -9.72
CA GLN A 289 13.93 15.87 -9.73
C GLN A 289 14.76 14.71 -10.30
N PHE A 290 15.42 14.93 -11.44
CA PHE A 290 16.26 13.90 -12.07
C PHE A 290 17.46 13.52 -11.19
N THR A 291 18.08 14.49 -10.54
CA THR A 291 19.22 14.24 -9.64
C THR A 291 18.81 13.46 -8.40
N GLU A 292 17.68 13.81 -7.80
CA GLU A 292 17.11 13.09 -6.63
C GLU A 292 16.74 11.65 -6.98
N ALA A 293 16.01 11.45 -8.08
CA ALA A 293 15.63 10.11 -8.54
C ALA A 293 16.87 9.27 -8.86
N LYS A 294 17.88 9.85 -9.51
CA LYS A 294 19.13 9.15 -9.83
C LYS A 294 19.90 8.75 -8.57
N LYS A 295 19.95 9.60 -7.54
CA LYS A 295 20.55 9.27 -6.25
C LYS A 295 19.78 8.12 -5.58
N TRP A 296 18.45 8.17 -5.61
CA TRP A 296 17.60 7.13 -5.05
C TRP A 296 17.81 5.78 -5.76
N VAL A 297 17.82 5.76 -7.11
CA VAL A 297 18.09 4.53 -7.88
C VAL A 297 19.48 3.99 -7.60
N LEU A 298 20.49 4.86 -7.50
CA LEU A 298 21.86 4.44 -7.19
C LEU A 298 21.96 3.80 -5.79
N LYS A 299 21.24 4.34 -4.80
CA LYS A 299 21.19 3.81 -3.44
C LYS A 299 20.54 2.42 -3.40
N ASN A 300 19.51 2.20 -4.20
CA ASN A 300 18.73 0.97 -4.27
C ASN A 300 19.09 0.06 -5.46
N LYS A 301 20.21 0.29 -6.13
CA LYS A 301 20.55 -0.35 -7.41
C LYS A 301 20.55 -1.87 -7.40
N PHE A 302 20.88 -2.51 -6.29
CA PHE A 302 20.90 -3.98 -6.14
C PHE A 302 19.54 -4.59 -5.83
N CYS A 303 18.54 -3.77 -5.51
CA CYS A 303 17.17 -4.23 -5.28
C CYS A 303 16.45 -4.55 -6.59
N PHE A 304 16.78 -3.84 -7.68
CA PHE A 304 16.16 -4.05 -8.97
C PHE A 304 16.49 -5.45 -9.54
N LYS A 305 15.46 -6.21 -9.89
CA LYS A 305 15.55 -7.52 -10.54
C LYS A 305 15.23 -7.45 -12.02
N MET A 306 14.38 -6.50 -12.41
CA MET A 306 13.99 -6.24 -13.79
C MET A 306 13.73 -4.76 -14.02
N ASP A 307 13.75 -4.31 -15.26
CA ASP A 307 13.27 -2.99 -15.66
C ASP A 307 11.81 -3.06 -16.14
N LEU A 308 11.18 -1.89 -16.32
CA LEU A 308 9.78 -1.82 -16.72
C LEU A 308 9.47 -2.59 -18.01
N GLN A 309 10.35 -2.52 -19.00
CA GLN A 309 10.12 -3.20 -20.27
C GLN A 309 10.06 -4.72 -20.08
N THR A 310 11.06 -5.28 -19.41
CA THR A 310 11.10 -6.71 -19.06
C THR A 310 9.89 -7.11 -18.22
N PHE A 311 9.50 -6.25 -17.27
CA PHE A 311 8.34 -6.50 -16.42
C PHE A 311 7.04 -6.63 -17.23
N VAL A 312 6.77 -5.70 -18.14
CA VAL A 312 5.55 -5.76 -18.98
C VAL A 312 5.59 -6.96 -19.93
N GLU A 313 6.75 -7.24 -20.55
CA GLU A 313 6.92 -8.38 -21.46
C GLU A 313 6.72 -9.73 -20.75
N THR A 314 7.02 -9.81 -19.46
CA THR A 314 6.94 -11.06 -18.66
C THR A 314 5.68 -11.14 -17.80
N TRP A 315 4.74 -10.23 -17.95
CA TRP A 315 3.52 -10.19 -17.13
C TRP A 315 2.60 -11.40 -17.30
N GLN A 316 2.67 -12.13 -18.40
CA GLN A 316 1.79 -13.24 -18.78
C GLN A 316 1.53 -14.26 -17.70
#